data_fa4b1d18063cfdef3c7b3fd115a3ac23
#
_entry.id   fa4b1d18063cfdef3c7b3fd115a3ac23
#
_cell.length_a   1.000
_cell.length_b   1.000
_cell.length_c   1.000
_cell.angle_alpha   90.00
_cell.angle_beta   90.00
_cell.angle_gamma   90.00
#
_symmetry.space_group_name_H-M   'P 1'
#
loop_
_entity.id
_entity.type
_entity.pdbx_description
1 polymer ?
#
loop_
_entity_poly.entity_id
_entity_poly.type
_entity_poly.pdbx_seq_one_letter_code
_entity_poly.pdbx_strand_id
1 'polypeptide(L)'
;MPLLWSLALALAGPCGQRSYTLETEEGLLGGEEMSYDGEVLVFEGRACLEREGLYLEAPAIRYLEAEGSFQAEGLKGVAEGWQVEAEALSGKALEGVRLSRGRLRAQVARLRLETPLQGEGVLLESPAYRVRAAEATFTREEARLKGFLATPCPCGEDVRLRMEEATFLVATGELRGEAALGLWGLEIPLGEATANANRRPDLRSPLVLASSDTGGWTVGLQDFPLPQPGEEIGRWERRFTLLATGLGTPQEALHLGLREGRRGAEVQFGYAPGVRAYWDDLLFAASPTPPDRDTPRLEARYAPTFRLEGLTLRPFLRYAETGRSQGLTLGLEGAYRHTFQEGPLALTLRPEALLALYPFAGYNPYLAVGGGVELAYREGDLALRAAYAGRLEPLTPTPPFTYENRDEFQRLRLEGALGPWSLGYTLENPLGNRLDRLEGGYRDEAWGSFRLAYVRGSLEEVRLAYAMPLPDRACCQALWLAPEVGLNREGLTRLGLTFRLYDGCFAYEVRWQNVLRGQYGEATGQSLTFGLSLR
;
A
#
# COMPACT_ATOMS: atom_id res chain seq x y z
N MET A 1 20.39 7.00 -13.63
CA MET A 1 20.55 7.02 -15.10
C MET A 1 20.20 8.37 -15.77
N PRO A 2 20.40 9.54 -15.16
CA PRO A 2 20.19 10.82 -15.87
C PRO A 2 21.38 11.26 -16.74
N LEU A 3 22.58 10.74 -16.50
CA LEU A 3 23.81 11.12 -17.24
C LEU A 3 23.89 10.57 -18.68
N LEU A 4 23.27 9.45 -18.98
CA LEU A 4 23.27 8.88 -20.33
C LEU A 4 22.35 9.63 -21.31
N TRP A 5 21.36 10.37 -20.82
CA TRP A 5 20.42 11.13 -21.65
C TRP A 5 20.92 12.53 -21.97
N SER A 6 21.73 13.12 -21.12
CA SER A 6 22.46 14.37 -21.46
C SER A 6 23.47 14.14 -22.56
N LEU A 7 24.02 12.91 -22.66
CA LEU A 7 24.92 12.54 -23.76
C LEU A 7 24.17 12.27 -25.07
N ALA A 8 22.93 11.76 -25.04
CA ALA A 8 22.12 11.54 -26.23
C ALA A 8 21.62 12.85 -26.87
N LEU A 9 21.31 13.86 -26.04
CA LEU A 9 21.00 15.22 -26.50
C LEU A 9 22.22 15.96 -27.03
N ALA A 10 23.43 15.64 -26.54
CA ALA A 10 24.68 16.19 -27.04
C ALA A 10 25.13 15.55 -28.38
N LEU A 11 24.53 14.42 -28.76
CA LEU A 11 24.80 13.72 -30.04
C LEU A 11 23.79 14.09 -31.15
N ALA A 12 22.59 14.61 -30.83
CA ALA A 12 21.69 15.24 -31.77
C ALA A 12 22.09 16.71 -31.88
N GLY A 13 22.92 17.04 -32.82
CA GLY A 13 23.33 18.43 -33.06
C GLY A 13 22.10 19.31 -33.35
N PRO A 14 22.13 20.59 -32.94
CA PRO A 14 21.05 21.53 -33.21
C PRO A 14 20.76 21.61 -34.72
N CYS A 15 19.52 21.98 -35.08
CA CYS A 15 19.10 22.13 -36.47
C CYS A 15 20.05 23.04 -37.26
N GLY A 16 20.62 24.07 -36.65
CA GLY A 16 21.59 24.96 -37.27
C GLY A 16 22.91 24.31 -37.74
N GLN A 17 23.18 23.05 -37.40
CA GLN A 17 24.36 22.30 -37.88
C GLN A 17 24.04 21.42 -39.11
N ARG A 18 22.81 21.44 -39.64
CA ARG A 18 22.42 20.71 -40.84
C ARG A 18 22.93 21.39 -42.11
N SER A 19 23.03 20.60 -43.19
CA SER A 19 23.53 21.11 -44.47
C SER A 19 22.67 22.21 -45.05
N TYR A 20 21.38 22.10 -44.85
CA TYR A 20 20.37 23.10 -45.27
C TYR A 20 19.54 23.56 -44.10
N THR A 21 19.38 24.88 -43.94
CA THR A 21 18.59 25.47 -42.87
C THR A 21 17.71 26.61 -43.41
N LEU A 22 16.52 26.75 -42.81
CA LEU A 22 15.58 27.83 -43.08
C LEU A 22 15.03 28.37 -41.77
N GLU A 23 15.16 29.65 -41.56
CA GLU A 23 14.54 30.33 -40.43
C GLU A 23 13.12 30.76 -40.85
N THR A 24 12.13 30.38 -40.06
CA THR A 24 10.72 30.73 -40.25
C THR A 24 10.19 31.42 -38.99
N GLU A 25 9.00 32.01 -39.05
CA GLU A 25 8.36 32.61 -37.86
C GLU A 25 8.12 31.56 -36.74
N GLU A 26 8.03 30.28 -37.09
CA GLU A 26 7.71 29.21 -36.15
C GLU A 26 8.96 28.48 -35.58
N GLY A 27 10.15 28.82 -36.13
CA GLY A 27 11.41 28.22 -35.69
C GLY A 27 12.38 27.91 -36.83
N LEU A 28 13.51 27.30 -36.49
CA LEU A 28 14.56 26.90 -37.42
C LEU A 28 14.27 25.49 -37.95
N LEU A 29 14.16 25.38 -39.27
CA LEU A 29 14.12 24.08 -39.97
C LEU A 29 15.52 23.71 -40.43
N GLY A 30 15.82 22.39 -40.47
CA GLY A 30 17.07 21.91 -41.02
C GLY A 30 16.95 20.50 -41.57
N GLY A 31 17.82 20.12 -42.52
CA GLY A 31 17.92 18.79 -43.08
C GLY A 31 19.25 18.56 -43.79
N GLU A 32 19.55 17.32 -44.12
CA GLU A 32 20.75 16.97 -44.90
C GLU A 32 20.54 17.22 -46.40
N GLU A 33 19.30 17.10 -46.87
CA GLU A 33 18.86 17.37 -48.23
C GLU A 33 17.68 18.35 -48.21
N MET A 34 17.53 19.16 -49.27
CA MET A 34 16.44 20.09 -49.43
C MET A 34 15.98 20.11 -50.91
N SER A 35 14.69 20.03 -51.11
CA SER A 35 14.06 20.19 -52.44
C SER A 35 12.94 21.21 -52.39
N TYR A 36 12.68 21.90 -53.52
CA TYR A 36 11.63 22.89 -53.67
C TYR A 36 10.90 22.72 -55.00
N ASP A 37 9.60 22.62 -54.96
CA ASP A 37 8.75 22.42 -56.18
C ASP A 37 8.00 23.66 -56.62
N GLY A 38 8.23 24.82 -55.96
CA GLY A 38 7.57 26.07 -56.26
C GLY A 38 6.49 26.48 -55.23
N GLU A 39 6.03 25.53 -54.41
CA GLU A 39 5.01 25.74 -53.37
C GLU A 39 5.42 25.12 -52.02
N VAL A 40 6.17 24.00 -52.07
CA VAL A 40 6.52 23.22 -50.89
C VAL A 40 8.05 23.04 -50.79
N LEU A 41 8.60 23.40 -49.68
CA LEU A 41 9.97 23.08 -49.29
C LEU A 41 9.99 21.78 -48.53
N VAL A 42 10.80 20.80 -48.97
CA VAL A 42 10.96 19.50 -48.30
C VAL A 42 12.39 19.38 -47.79
N PHE A 43 12.52 19.17 -46.49
CA PHE A 43 13.76 18.83 -45.81
C PHE A 43 13.79 17.34 -45.55
N GLU A 44 14.85 16.65 -45.97
CA GLU A 44 15.02 15.20 -45.82
C GLU A 44 16.36 14.87 -45.17
N GLY A 45 16.53 13.63 -44.71
CA GLY A 45 17.74 13.20 -44.03
C GLY A 45 17.86 13.81 -42.65
N ARG A 46 17.18 13.23 -41.65
CA ARG A 46 17.13 13.73 -40.26
C ARG A 46 16.65 15.18 -40.21
N ALA A 47 15.55 15.45 -40.91
CA ALA A 47 14.93 16.75 -40.89
C ALA A 47 14.53 17.16 -39.47
N CYS A 48 14.69 18.42 -39.11
CA CYS A 48 14.40 18.88 -37.76
C CYS A 48 13.70 20.23 -37.72
N LEU A 49 12.94 20.47 -36.65
CA LEU A 49 12.33 21.74 -36.29
C LEU A 49 12.81 22.11 -34.88
N GLU A 50 13.39 23.29 -34.74
CA GLU A 50 13.94 23.79 -33.47
C GLU A 50 13.42 25.20 -33.18
N ARG A 51 12.94 25.39 -31.95
CA ARG A 51 12.64 26.70 -31.38
C ARG A 51 12.86 26.64 -29.87
N GLU A 52 12.71 27.74 -29.15
CA GLU A 52 12.89 27.79 -27.70
C GLU A 52 12.02 26.73 -27.00
N GLY A 53 12.69 25.81 -26.25
CA GLY A 53 12.02 24.73 -25.53
C GLY A 53 11.51 23.56 -26.37
N LEU A 54 11.67 23.59 -27.72
CA LEU A 54 11.19 22.56 -28.65
C LEU A 54 12.29 22.12 -29.61
N TYR A 55 12.53 20.82 -29.69
CA TYR A 55 13.32 20.18 -30.73
C TYR A 55 12.60 18.92 -31.21
N LEU A 56 12.26 18.85 -32.49
CA LEU A 56 11.64 17.68 -33.12
C LEU A 56 12.48 17.25 -34.33
N GLU A 57 12.60 15.95 -34.53
CA GLU A 57 13.27 15.32 -35.65
C GLU A 57 12.33 14.34 -36.35
N ALA A 58 12.37 14.32 -37.68
CA ALA A 58 11.59 13.45 -38.53
C ALA A 58 12.41 12.98 -39.73
N PRO A 59 12.03 11.89 -40.41
CA PRO A 59 12.67 11.50 -41.67
C PRO A 59 12.61 12.59 -42.74
N ALA A 60 11.44 13.25 -42.85
CA ALA A 60 11.22 14.39 -43.73
C ALA A 60 10.26 15.38 -43.11
N ILE A 61 10.47 16.69 -43.35
CA ILE A 61 9.56 17.78 -42.96
C ILE A 61 9.25 18.58 -44.21
N ARG A 62 7.96 18.77 -44.49
CA ARG A 62 7.46 19.60 -45.59
C ARG A 62 6.98 20.94 -45.03
N TYR A 63 7.42 22.01 -45.60
CA TYR A 63 6.99 23.37 -45.28
C TYR A 63 6.20 23.94 -46.44
N LEU A 64 4.91 24.23 -46.20
CA LEU A 64 4.03 24.88 -47.16
C LEU A 64 4.16 26.37 -46.99
N GLU A 65 4.87 27.03 -47.92
CA GLU A 65 5.23 28.45 -47.83
C GLU A 65 4.00 29.35 -47.81
N ALA A 66 2.99 29.05 -48.67
CA ALA A 66 1.76 29.86 -48.76
C ALA A 66 0.91 29.85 -47.48
N GLU A 67 0.98 28.75 -46.71
CA GLU A 67 0.20 28.57 -45.48
C GLU A 67 1.02 28.83 -44.21
N GLY A 68 2.35 28.91 -44.32
CA GLY A 68 3.25 28.93 -43.17
C GLY A 68 3.12 27.71 -42.26
N SER A 69 2.80 26.56 -42.88
CA SER A 69 2.47 25.33 -42.14
C SER A 69 3.43 24.18 -42.38
N PHE A 70 3.51 23.23 -41.44
CA PHE A 70 4.40 22.09 -41.52
C PHE A 70 3.61 20.79 -41.66
N GLN A 71 4.20 19.84 -42.37
CA GLN A 71 3.73 18.45 -42.42
C GLN A 71 4.91 17.50 -42.25
N ALA A 72 4.77 16.52 -41.35
CA ALA A 72 5.78 15.48 -41.14
C ALA A 72 5.14 14.24 -40.51
N GLU A 73 5.80 13.10 -40.64
CA GLU A 73 5.40 11.84 -40.01
C GLU A 73 6.55 11.27 -39.18
N GLY A 74 6.21 10.50 -38.11
CA GLY A 74 7.19 9.77 -37.30
C GLY A 74 8.15 10.67 -36.54
N LEU A 75 7.64 11.73 -35.92
CA LEU A 75 8.44 12.71 -35.21
C LEU A 75 8.87 12.19 -33.83
N LYS A 76 10.09 12.57 -33.46
CA LYS A 76 10.67 12.35 -32.12
C LYS A 76 11.44 13.59 -31.68
N GLY A 77 11.42 13.83 -30.36
CA GLY A 77 12.18 14.97 -29.85
C GLY A 77 11.89 15.32 -28.40
N VAL A 78 12.05 16.59 -28.09
CA VAL A 78 11.82 17.16 -26.74
C VAL A 78 11.03 18.46 -26.85
N ALA A 79 10.00 18.58 -26.04
CA ALA A 79 9.21 19.82 -25.90
C ALA A 79 9.00 20.13 -24.42
N GLU A 80 9.39 21.33 -23.97
CA GLU A 80 9.29 21.76 -22.56
C GLU A 80 9.86 20.74 -21.55
N GLY A 81 10.94 20.03 -21.95
CA GLY A 81 11.57 18.99 -21.15
C GLY A 81 10.83 17.66 -21.10
N TRP A 82 9.77 17.50 -21.90
CA TRP A 82 9.11 16.21 -22.16
C TRP A 82 9.71 15.58 -23.41
N GLN A 83 9.95 14.28 -23.37
CA GLN A 83 10.23 13.51 -24.57
C GLN A 83 8.93 13.35 -25.35
N VAL A 84 8.98 13.60 -26.63
CA VAL A 84 7.85 13.61 -27.56
C VAL A 84 8.08 12.57 -28.64
N GLU A 85 7.09 11.71 -28.87
CA GLU A 85 6.96 10.90 -30.07
C GLU A 85 5.58 11.21 -30.64
N ALA A 86 5.49 11.54 -31.92
CA ALA A 86 4.24 11.84 -32.58
C ALA A 86 4.12 11.11 -33.92
N GLU A 87 2.89 10.73 -34.26
CA GLU A 87 2.60 10.06 -35.53
C GLU A 87 2.69 11.04 -36.71
N ALA A 88 2.12 12.23 -36.54
CA ALA A 88 2.11 13.25 -37.58
C ALA A 88 2.20 14.67 -37.00
N LEU A 89 2.71 15.59 -37.81
CA LEU A 89 2.63 17.04 -37.64
C LEU A 89 1.79 17.60 -38.78
N SER A 90 0.74 18.33 -38.44
CA SER A 90 -0.13 19.02 -39.40
C SER A 90 -0.35 20.45 -38.92
N GLY A 91 0.16 21.41 -39.69
CA GLY A 91 0.18 22.81 -39.28
C GLY A 91 1.05 23.02 -38.05
N LYS A 92 0.43 23.46 -36.96
CA LYS A 92 1.07 23.69 -35.64
C LYS A 92 0.69 22.62 -34.60
N ALA A 93 0.10 21.52 -35.02
CA ALA A 93 -0.37 20.49 -34.12
C ALA A 93 0.26 19.12 -34.43
N LEU A 94 0.69 18.42 -33.40
CA LEU A 94 1.10 17.02 -33.42
C LEU A 94 -0.10 16.15 -33.15
N GLU A 95 -0.21 15.03 -33.85
CA GLU A 95 -1.26 14.02 -33.71
C GLU A 95 -0.67 12.70 -33.23
N GLY A 96 -1.44 11.92 -32.44
CA GLY A 96 -1.02 10.64 -31.91
C GLY A 96 0.22 10.75 -31.00
N VAL A 97 0.23 11.74 -30.12
CA VAL A 97 1.42 12.13 -29.37
C VAL A 97 1.61 11.25 -28.13
N ARG A 98 2.83 10.79 -27.93
CA ARG A 98 3.29 10.17 -26.68
C ARG A 98 4.30 11.08 -26.01
N LEU A 99 3.98 11.50 -24.80
CA LEU A 99 4.87 12.28 -23.95
C LEU A 99 5.41 11.40 -22.85
N SER A 100 6.70 11.53 -22.54
CA SER A 100 7.29 10.83 -21.39
C SER A 100 8.26 11.71 -20.63
N ARG A 101 8.23 11.59 -19.28
CA ARG A 101 9.16 12.26 -18.38
C ARG A 101 9.34 11.45 -17.10
N GLY A 102 10.52 10.88 -16.92
CA GLY A 102 10.79 9.98 -15.81
C GLY A 102 9.93 8.73 -15.84
N ARG A 103 9.00 8.58 -14.86
CA ARG A 103 8.06 7.45 -14.79
C ARG A 103 6.67 7.78 -15.35
N LEU A 104 6.46 9.00 -15.73
CA LEU A 104 5.18 9.48 -16.27
C LEU A 104 5.13 9.23 -17.77
N ARG A 105 3.98 8.78 -18.24
CA ARG A 105 3.68 8.60 -19.66
C ARG A 105 2.33 9.23 -19.92
N ALA A 106 2.25 10.06 -20.95
CA ALA A 106 0.99 10.63 -21.41
C ALA A 106 0.80 10.31 -22.89
N GLN A 107 -0.42 9.97 -23.25
CA GLN A 107 -0.88 9.93 -24.63
C GLN A 107 -1.80 11.14 -24.83
N VAL A 108 -1.58 11.89 -25.88
CA VAL A 108 -2.33 13.11 -26.21
C VAL A 108 -2.83 12.95 -27.63
N ALA A 109 -4.14 13.03 -27.83
CA ALA A 109 -4.69 12.86 -29.15
C ALA A 109 -4.19 13.95 -30.11
N ARG A 110 -4.16 15.20 -29.64
CA ARG A 110 -3.66 16.34 -30.37
C ARG A 110 -2.91 17.29 -29.44
N LEU A 111 -1.67 17.64 -29.80
CA LEU A 111 -0.83 18.58 -29.06
C LEU A 111 -0.49 19.79 -29.92
N ARG A 112 -0.95 20.97 -29.53
CA ARG A 112 -0.59 22.23 -30.19
C ARG A 112 0.76 22.69 -29.70
N LEU A 113 1.61 23.04 -30.65
CA LEU A 113 2.96 23.55 -30.40
C LEU A 113 2.93 25.06 -30.06
N GLU A 114 2.17 25.41 -29.05
CA GLU A 114 2.13 26.75 -28.47
C GLU A 114 2.98 26.81 -27.21
N THR A 115 3.29 27.99 -26.70
CA THR A 115 3.98 28.15 -25.41
C THR A 115 3.02 28.80 -24.41
N PRO A 116 2.52 28.08 -23.40
CA PRO A 116 2.75 26.65 -23.08
C PRO A 116 2.06 25.68 -24.04
N LEU A 117 2.54 24.41 -24.09
CA LEU A 117 1.96 23.37 -24.93
C LEU A 117 0.51 23.07 -24.53
N GLN A 118 -0.39 22.94 -25.49
CA GLN A 118 -1.81 22.64 -25.26
C GLN A 118 -2.18 21.29 -25.85
N GLY A 119 -2.69 20.39 -25.00
CA GLY A 119 -3.10 19.04 -25.36
C GLY A 119 -4.61 18.83 -25.26
N GLU A 120 -5.17 18.07 -26.19
CA GLU A 120 -6.57 17.63 -26.20
C GLU A 120 -6.62 16.11 -26.11
N GLY A 121 -7.59 15.55 -25.38
CA GLY A 121 -7.75 14.10 -25.25
C GLY A 121 -6.55 13.43 -24.56
N VAL A 122 -6.25 13.86 -23.34
CA VAL A 122 -5.07 13.42 -22.58
C VAL A 122 -5.38 12.16 -21.78
N LEU A 123 -4.55 11.13 -21.94
CA LEU A 123 -4.46 9.95 -21.09
C LEU A 123 -3.08 9.90 -20.46
N LEU A 124 -2.99 10.08 -19.12
CA LEU A 124 -1.75 10.03 -18.38
C LEU A 124 -1.72 8.76 -17.53
N GLU A 125 -0.65 8.00 -17.66
CA GLU A 125 -0.40 6.80 -16.87
C GLU A 125 0.72 7.07 -15.86
N SER A 126 0.43 6.78 -14.60
CA SER A 126 1.37 6.84 -13.50
C SER A 126 1.39 5.51 -12.75
N PRO A 127 2.37 5.27 -11.85
CA PRO A 127 2.40 4.05 -11.05
C PRO A 127 1.15 3.83 -10.18
N ALA A 128 0.44 4.89 -9.81
CA ALA A 128 -0.70 4.86 -8.90
C ALA A 128 -2.06 5.05 -9.58
N TYR A 129 -2.11 5.83 -10.65
CA TYR A 129 -3.37 6.25 -11.28
C TYR A 129 -3.29 6.21 -12.80
N ARG A 130 -4.42 5.90 -13.42
CA ARG A 130 -4.71 6.28 -14.81
C ARG A 130 -5.56 7.54 -14.78
N VAL A 131 -5.14 8.55 -15.54
CA VAL A 131 -5.75 9.86 -15.57
C VAL A 131 -6.26 10.14 -16.97
N ARG A 132 -7.49 10.61 -17.08
CA ARG A 132 -8.04 11.18 -18.30
C ARG A 132 -8.30 12.66 -18.06
N ALA A 133 -8.00 13.50 -19.05
CA ALA A 133 -8.39 14.89 -19.06
C ALA A 133 -8.86 15.29 -20.46
N ALA A 134 -9.85 16.16 -20.53
CA ALA A 134 -10.32 16.68 -21.82
C ALA A 134 -9.26 17.57 -22.46
N GLU A 135 -8.67 18.44 -21.66
CA GLU A 135 -7.64 19.39 -22.07
C GLU A 135 -6.50 19.40 -21.06
N ALA A 136 -5.30 19.66 -21.52
CA ALA A 136 -4.14 19.88 -20.66
C ALA A 136 -3.25 20.99 -21.21
N THR A 137 -2.67 21.76 -20.30
CA THR A 137 -1.61 22.72 -20.61
C THR A 137 -0.33 22.24 -19.94
N PHE A 138 0.71 21.99 -20.72
CA PHE A 138 1.98 21.48 -20.23
C PHE A 138 3.05 22.55 -20.20
N THR A 139 3.70 22.72 -19.06
CA THR A 139 4.92 23.49 -18.89
C THR A 139 6.06 22.61 -18.40
N ARG A 140 7.23 23.20 -18.23
CA ARG A 140 8.38 22.51 -17.65
C ARG A 140 8.15 22.05 -16.20
N GLU A 141 7.32 22.71 -15.43
CA GLU A 141 7.15 22.48 -13.99
C GLU A 141 5.82 21.83 -13.65
N GLU A 142 4.77 22.15 -14.38
CA GLU A 142 3.41 21.70 -14.09
C GLU A 142 2.62 21.33 -15.35
N ALA A 143 1.60 20.50 -15.15
CA ALA A 143 0.52 20.31 -16.12
C ALA A 143 -0.81 20.72 -15.49
N ARG A 144 -1.55 21.61 -16.16
CA ARG A 144 -2.93 21.97 -15.76
C ARG A 144 -3.89 21.16 -16.59
N LEU A 145 -4.78 20.45 -15.91
CA LEU A 145 -5.68 19.48 -16.51
C LEU A 145 -7.12 19.93 -16.29
N LYS A 146 -7.94 19.96 -17.35
CA LYS A 146 -9.38 20.26 -17.27
C LYS A 146 -10.20 19.02 -17.57
N GLY A 147 -11.35 18.88 -16.88
CA GLY A 147 -12.18 17.69 -16.99
C GLY A 147 -11.44 16.43 -16.53
N PHE A 148 -10.72 16.55 -15.42
CA PHE A 148 -9.85 15.52 -14.87
C PHE A 148 -10.65 14.40 -14.24
N LEU A 149 -10.30 13.17 -14.61
CA LEU A 149 -10.77 11.93 -14.01
C LEU A 149 -9.58 11.00 -13.77
N ALA A 150 -9.32 10.63 -12.53
CA ALA A 150 -8.29 9.64 -12.19
C ALA A 150 -8.90 8.40 -11.54
N THR A 151 -8.33 7.24 -11.84
CA THR A 151 -8.69 5.99 -11.19
C THR A 151 -7.44 5.19 -10.79
N PRO A 152 -7.37 4.69 -9.55
CA PRO A 152 -6.31 3.78 -9.13
C PRO A 152 -6.56 2.34 -9.62
N CYS A 153 -7.70 2.08 -10.26
CA CYS A 153 -8.10 0.77 -10.72
C CYS A 153 -7.33 0.36 -11.96
N PRO A 154 -6.81 -0.87 -12.05
CA PRO A 154 -6.20 -1.37 -13.27
C PRO A 154 -7.20 -1.44 -14.43
N CYS A 155 -8.46 -1.65 -14.11
CA CYS A 155 -9.57 -1.70 -15.07
C CYS A 155 -10.85 -1.21 -14.39
N GLY A 156 -11.72 -0.55 -15.18
CA GLY A 156 -12.94 0.05 -14.66
C GLY A 156 -12.69 1.42 -14.00
N GLU A 157 -13.74 1.99 -13.48
CA GLU A 157 -13.76 3.32 -12.85
C GLU A 157 -14.62 3.30 -11.57
N ASP A 158 -14.71 2.13 -10.90
CA ASP A 158 -15.53 1.96 -9.69
C ASP A 158 -15.06 2.85 -8.54
N VAL A 159 -13.74 3.14 -8.52
CA VAL A 159 -13.14 4.19 -7.70
C VAL A 159 -12.57 5.24 -8.64
N ARG A 160 -13.07 6.44 -8.53
CA ARG A 160 -12.64 7.56 -9.38
C ARG A 160 -12.49 8.84 -8.57
N LEU A 161 -11.50 9.60 -8.93
CA LEU A 161 -11.28 10.95 -8.46
C LEU A 161 -11.60 11.89 -9.60
N ARG A 162 -12.58 12.77 -9.40
CA ARG A 162 -12.98 13.78 -10.37
C ARG A 162 -12.56 15.16 -9.88
N MET A 163 -12.00 15.96 -10.76
CA MET A 163 -11.72 17.37 -10.54
C MET A 163 -12.14 18.16 -11.79
N GLU A 164 -12.71 19.34 -11.66
CA GLU A 164 -12.98 20.20 -12.82
C GLU A 164 -11.69 20.75 -13.37
N GLU A 165 -10.83 21.23 -12.48
CA GLU A 165 -9.47 21.66 -12.79
C GLU A 165 -8.50 21.03 -11.80
N ALA A 166 -7.39 20.48 -12.32
CA ALA A 166 -6.33 19.88 -11.51
C ALA A 166 -4.97 20.44 -11.93
N THR A 167 -4.12 20.74 -10.97
CA THR A 167 -2.72 21.09 -11.19
C THR A 167 -1.86 19.90 -10.80
N PHE A 168 -1.07 19.41 -11.75
CA PHE A 168 -0.11 18.32 -11.56
C PHE A 168 1.30 18.88 -11.53
N LEU A 169 2.00 18.73 -10.40
CA LEU A 169 3.40 19.12 -10.23
C LEU A 169 4.33 18.00 -10.70
N VAL A 170 5.04 18.24 -11.79
CA VAL A 170 5.87 17.20 -12.45
C VAL A 170 7.00 16.70 -11.56
N ALA A 171 7.64 17.57 -10.78
CA ALA A 171 8.77 17.22 -9.92
C ALA A 171 8.41 16.28 -8.77
N THR A 172 7.25 16.50 -8.13
CA THR A 172 6.80 15.74 -6.94
C THR A 172 5.79 14.64 -7.27
N GLY A 173 5.14 14.73 -8.44
CA GLY A 173 4.01 13.89 -8.82
C GLY A 173 2.74 14.21 -8.04
N GLU A 174 2.65 15.40 -7.45
CA GLU A 174 1.51 15.85 -6.67
C GLU A 174 0.43 16.45 -7.57
N LEU A 175 -0.80 16.03 -7.33
CA LEU A 175 -2.03 16.53 -7.92
C LEU A 175 -2.77 17.39 -6.90
N ARG A 176 -3.29 18.53 -7.30
CA ARG A 176 -4.10 19.43 -6.46
C ARG A 176 -5.32 19.90 -7.22
N GLY A 177 -6.45 20.00 -6.55
CA GLY A 177 -7.68 20.55 -7.10
C GLY A 177 -8.88 20.34 -6.19
N GLU A 178 -10.00 20.93 -6.59
CA GLU A 178 -11.28 20.67 -5.94
C GLU A 178 -11.81 19.33 -6.40
N ALA A 179 -11.93 18.36 -5.47
CA ALA A 179 -12.12 16.97 -5.77
C ALA A 179 -13.46 16.41 -5.32
N ALA A 180 -13.96 15.43 -6.06
CA ALA A 180 -15.00 14.52 -5.64
C ALA A 180 -14.52 13.07 -5.81
N LEU A 181 -14.76 12.22 -4.80
CA LEU A 181 -14.47 10.80 -4.84
C LEU A 181 -15.72 10.05 -5.27
N GLY A 182 -15.65 9.39 -6.41
CA GLY A 182 -16.68 8.46 -6.89
C GLY A 182 -16.43 7.04 -6.39
N LEU A 183 -17.42 6.43 -5.76
CA LEU A 183 -17.42 5.04 -5.31
C LEU A 183 -18.72 4.38 -5.74
N TRP A 184 -18.67 3.37 -6.62
CA TRP A 184 -19.87 2.65 -7.11
C TRP A 184 -21.02 3.55 -7.58
N GLY A 185 -20.69 4.67 -8.25
CA GLY A 185 -21.69 5.62 -8.74
C GLY A 185 -22.14 6.68 -7.72
N LEU A 186 -21.72 6.59 -6.46
CA LEU A 186 -21.87 7.66 -5.47
C LEU A 186 -20.72 8.65 -5.62
N GLU A 187 -21.02 9.94 -5.56
CA GLU A 187 -20.01 11.00 -5.55
C GLU A 187 -19.98 11.68 -4.18
N ILE A 188 -18.80 11.67 -3.55
CA ILE A 188 -18.54 12.26 -2.24
C ILE A 188 -17.66 13.48 -2.47
N PRO A 189 -18.17 14.70 -2.24
CA PRO A 189 -17.34 15.90 -2.37
C PRO A 189 -16.27 15.91 -1.28
N LEU A 190 -15.01 16.10 -1.67
CA LEU A 190 -13.87 16.19 -0.76
C LEU A 190 -13.43 17.64 -0.53
N GLY A 191 -13.89 18.59 -1.38
CA GLY A 191 -13.37 19.93 -1.43
C GLY A 191 -11.95 19.98 -2.01
N GLU A 192 -11.14 20.91 -1.55
CA GLU A 192 -9.74 20.98 -1.95
C GLU A 192 -8.99 19.74 -1.45
N ALA A 193 -8.39 18.97 -2.35
CA ALA A 193 -7.70 17.72 -2.05
C ALA A 193 -6.41 17.59 -2.84
N THR A 194 -5.49 16.80 -2.29
CA THR A 194 -4.22 16.46 -2.93
C THR A 194 -4.14 14.96 -3.17
N ALA A 195 -3.47 14.54 -4.25
CA ALA A 195 -3.15 13.14 -4.53
C ALA A 195 -1.71 13.03 -5.03
N ASN A 196 -1.06 11.88 -4.89
CA ASN A 196 0.27 11.69 -5.40
C ASN A 196 0.29 10.58 -6.47
N ALA A 197 0.64 10.93 -7.69
CA ALA A 197 0.67 10.03 -8.84
C ALA A 197 1.69 8.87 -8.71
N ASN A 198 2.67 9.00 -7.82
CA ASN A 198 3.69 7.98 -7.57
C ASN A 198 3.30 7.01 -6.44
N ARG A 199 2.19 7.25 -5.75
CA ARG A 199 1.76 6.48 -4.58
C ARG A 199 0.31 6.04 -4.73
N ARG A 200 0.07 4.75 -4.58
CA ARG A 200 -1.30 4.24 -4.51
C ARG A 200 -1.95 4.69 -3.20
N PRO A 201 -3.23 5.09 -3.24
CA PRO A 201 -3.97 5.38 -2.02
C PRO A 201 -4.13 4.09 -1.20
N ASP A 202 -3.91 4.17 0.12
CA ASP A 202 -4.19 3.04 1.04
C ASP A 202 -5.69 3.06 1.42
N LEU A 203 -6.50 2.56 0.52
CA LEU A 203 -7.95 2.46 0.71
C LEU A 203 -8.29 1.03 1.16
N ARG A 204 -8.07 0.73 2.43
CA ARG A 204 -8.55 -0.52 3.03
C ARG A 204 -10.06 -0.43 3.23
N SER A 205 -10.73 -1.57 3.03
CA SER A 205 -12.15 -1.61 3.37
C SER A 205 -12.34 -1.40 4.87
N PRO A 206 -13.13 -0.42 5.25
CA PRO A 206 -13.52 -0.23 6.64
C PRO A 206 -14.63 -1.21 7.06
N LEU A 207 -15.25 -1.91 6.11
CA LEU A 207 -16.35 -2.83 6.39
C LEU A 207 -15.82 -4.10 7.06
N VAL A 208 -16.38 -4.41 8.22
CA VAL A 208 -16.13 -5.65 8.96
C VAL A 208 -17.41 -6.47 8.95
N LEU A 209 -17.30 -7.71 8.49
CA LEU A 209 -18.37 -8.71 8.59
C LEU A 209 -17.70 -10.05 8.93
N ALA A 210 -17.92 -10.53 10.13
CA ALA A 210 -17.36 -11.79 10.60
C ALA A 210 -18.35 -12.47 11.55
N SER A 211 -18.27 -13.78 11.64
CA SER A 211 -18.99 -14.55 12.65
C SER A 211 -18.15 -15.71 13.16
N SER A 212 -18.41 -16.12 14.40
CA SER A 212 -17.89 -17.35 14.97
C SER A 212 -18.90 -17.94 15.95
N ASP A 213 -18.85 -19.26 16.14
CA ASP A 213 -19.77 -19.95 17.06
C ASP A 213 -19.64 -19.45 18.51
N THR A 214 -18.43 -19.02 18.91
CA THR A 214 -18.15 -18.54 20.27
C THR A 214 -18.30 -17.04 20.43
N GLY A 215 -18.05 -16.25 19.37
CA GLY A 215 -17.99 -14.79 19.41
C GLY A 215 -19.20 -14.09 18.79
N GLY A 216 -20.16 -14.83 18.22
CA GLY A 216 -21.31 -14.24 17.52
C GLY A 216 -20.91 -13.47 16.25
N TRP A 217 -21.79 -12.60 15.80
CA TRP A 217 -21.54 -11.75 14.64
C TRP A 217 -20.83 -10.45 15.03
N THR A 218 -19.91 -10.04 14.17
CA THR A 218 -19.27 -8.73 14.20
C THR A 218 -19.59 -8.02 12.89
N VAL A 219 -20.24 -6.86 12.97
CA VAL A 219 -20.71 -6.11 11.79
C VAL A 219 -20.46 -4.62 12.00
N GLY A 220 -19.94 -3.94 11.01
CA GLY A 220 -19.83 -2.49 11.05
C GLY A 220 -18.70 -1.90 10.23
N LEU A 221 -18.30 -0.70 10.62
CA LEU A 221 -17.20 0.06 10.04
C LEU A 221 -16.08 0.19 11.07
N GLN A 222 -14.88 -0.20 10.71
CA GLN A 222 -13.69 -0.05 11.53
C GLN A 222 -12.69 0.86 10.82
N ASP A 223 -12.21 1.88 11.53
CA ASP A 223 -11.25 2.84 10.99
C ASP A 223 -11.69 3.47 9.66
N PHE A 224 -13.00 3.73 9.51
CA PHE A 224 -13.54 4.40 8.33
C PHE A 224 -12.90 5.78 8.16
N PRO A 225 -12.19 6.04 7.06
CA PRO A 225 -11.51 7.30 6.86
C PRO A 225 -12.53 8.42 6.63
N LEU A 226 -12.38 9.52 7.36
CA LEU A 226 -13.15 10.74 7.19
C LEU A 226 -12.27 11.77 6.48
N PRO A 227 -12.49 12.04 5.19
CA PRO A 227 -11.70 13.00 4.43
C PRO A 227 -11.84 14.42 5.02
N GLN A 228 -10.73 15.17 5.01
CA GLN A 228 -10.72 16.58 5.33
C GLN A 228 -10.20 17.38 4.14
N PRO A 229 -10.68 18.61 3.95
CA PRO A 229 -10.15 19.49 2.92
C PRO A 229 -8.63 19.71 3.07
N GLY A 230 -7.88 19.62 1.96
CA GLY A 230 -6.43 19.78 1.94
C GLY A 230 -5.60 18.54 2.27
N GLU A 231 -6.20 17.45 2.71
CA GLU A 231 -5.46 16.19 2.96
C GLU A 231 -5.16 15.41 1.68
N GLU A 232 -4.07 14.63 1.73
CA GLU A 232 -3.72 13.68 0.65
C GLU A 232 -4.70 12.51 0.65
N ILE A 233 -5.29 12.21 -0.50
CA ILE A 233 -6.24 11.12 -0.68
C ILE A 233 -5.60 9.77 -0.32
N GLY A 234 -6.27 9.03 0.57
CA GLY A 234 -5.77 7.76 1.12
C GLY A 234 -4.85 7.91 2.32
N ARG A 235 -4.56 9.13 2.78
CA ARG A 235 -3.77 9.43 3.97
C ARG A 235 -4.55 10.22 5.03
N TRP A 236 -5.85 10.04 5.04
CA TRP A 236 -6.72 10.70 6.00
C TRP A 236 -6.37 10.31 7.42
N GLU A 237 -6.10 11.29 8.25
CA GLU A 237 -5.74 11.07 9.65
C GLU A 237 -6.96 10.83 10.53
N ARG A 238 -8.12 11.41 10.15
CA ARG A 238 -9.36 11.24 10.89
C ARG A 238 -10.05 9.94 10.50
N ARG A 239 -10.40 9.14 11.51
CA ARG A 239 -11.01 7.82 11.35
C ARG A 239 -12.18 7.64 12.30
N PHE A 240 -13.24 7.02 11.81
CA PHE A 240 -14.44 6.70 12.54
C PHE A 240 -14.63 5.19 12.64
N THR A 241 -15.07 4.72 13.81
CA THR A 241 -15.44 3.31 14.04
C THR A 241 -16.88 3.24 14.53
N LEU A 242 -17.65 2.38 13.90
CA LEU A 242 -18.99 1.98 14.34
C LEU A 242 -19.08 0.47 14.17
N LEU A 243 -18.91 -0.28 15.24
CA LEU A 243 -18.80 -1.73 15.19
C LEU A 243 -19.72 -2.36 16.22
N ALA A 244 -20.63 -3.22 15.79
CA ALA A 244 -21.40 -4.10 16.64
C ALA A 244 -20.70 -5.45 16.71
N THR A 245 -20.41 -5.94 17.90
CA THR A 245 -19.73 -7.21 18.17
C THR A 245 -20.55 -8.11 19.05
N GLY A 246 -20.31 -9.42 18.95
CA GLY A 246 -20.99 -10.40 19.80
C GLY A 246 -22.48 -10.57 19.54
N LEU A 247 -23.00 -10.06 18.40
CA LEU A 247 -24.42 -10.14 18.08
C LEU A 247 -24.91 -11.61 18.07
N GLY A 248 -26.02 -11.86 18.76
CA GLY A 248 -26.57 -13.20 18.98
C GLY A 248 -25.94 -13.94 20.17
N THR A 249 -25.09 -13.29 20.97
CA THR A 249 -24.51 -13.84 22.20
C THR A 249 -24.75 -12.93 23.40
N PRO A 250 -24.57 -13.39 24.65
CA PRO A 250 -24.63 -12.52 25.82
C PRO A 250 -23.54 -11.42 25.87
N GLN A 251 -22.62 -11.43 24.92
CA GLN A 251 -21.49 -10.48 24.85
C GLN A 251 -21.70 -9.38 23.80
N GLU A 252 -22.96 -9.05 23.50
CA GLU A 252 -23.27 -7.98 22.56
C GLU A 252 -22.74 -6.62 23.02
N ALA A 253 -21.99 -5.96 22.13
CA ALA A 253 -21.45 -4.63 22.38
C ALA A 253 -21.49 -3.78 21.12
N LEU A 254 -21.69 -2.46 21.30
CA LEU A 254 -21.59 -1.45 20.26
C LEU A 254 -20.39 -0.55 20.55
N HIS A 255 -19.47 -0.46 19.62
CA HIS A 255 -18.29 0.38 19.68
C HIS A 255 -18.47 1.61 18.79
N LEU A 256 -18.25 2.77 19.36
CA LEU A 256 -18.20 4.05 18.66
C LEU A 256 -16.83 4.66 18.90
N GLY A 257 -16.14 5.07 17.85
CA GLY A 257 -14.82 5.67 17.96
C GLY A 257 -14.62 6.79 16.96
N LEU A 258 -13.90 7.82 17.39
CA LEU A 258 -13.37 8.86 16.53
C LEU A 258 -11.89 9.04 16.86
N ARG A 259 -11.04 8.97 15.86
CA ARG A 259 -9.59 9.13 16.00
C ARG A 259 -9.07 10.10 14.95
N GLU A 260 -8.11 10.93 15.34
CA GLU A 260 -7.37 11.83 14.46
C GLU A 260 -5.88 11.77 14.82
N GLY A 261 -5.09 11.12 13.99
CA GLY A 261 -3.69 10.83 14.26
C GLY A 261 -3.51 10.05 15.58
N ARG A 262 -2.94 10.70 16.60
CA ARG A 262 -2.74 10.15 17.95
C ARG A 262 -3.79 10.57 18.96
N ARG A 263 -4.83 11.30 18.55
CA ARG A 263 -5.91 11.79 19.39
C ARG A 263 -7.20 11.10 19.05
N GLY A 264 -8.06 10.87 20.02
CA GLY A 264 -9.33 10.24 19.77
C GLY A 264 -10.06 9.81 21.02
N ALA A 265 -11.28 9.35 20.80
CA ALA A 265 -12.10 8.76 21.86
C ALA A 265 -12.87 7.57 21.29
N GLU A 266 -13.06 6.57 22.13
CA GLU A 266 -13.84 5.37 21.86
C GLU A 266 -14.82 5.14 23.03
N VAL A 267 -16.04 4.76 22.71
CA VAL A 267 -17.06 4.41 23.70
C VAL A 267 -17.63 3.05 23.33
N GLN A 268 -17.75 2.19 24.30
CA GLN A 268 -18.37 0.88 24.20
C GLN A 268 -19.64 0.82 25.02
N PHE A 269 -20.71 0.35 24.44
CA PHE A 269 -22.00 0.11 25.08
C PHE A 269 -22.33 -1.39 25.08
N GLY A 270 -23.16 -1.85 25.99
CA GLY A 270 -23.55 -3.25 26.11
C GLY A 270 -22.62 -4.04 26.99
N TYR A 271 -22.09 -5.15 26.50
CA TYR A 271 -21.14 -5.96 27.26
C TYR A 271 -19.83 -5.20 27.54
N ALA A 272 -19.43 -5.18 28.82
CA ALA A 272 -18.26 -4.47 29.30
C ALA A 272 -18.22 -2.98 28.87
N PRO A 273 -19.22 -2.16 29.20
CA PRO A 273 -19.27 -0.77 28.80
C PRO A 273 -18.05 0.00 29.28
N GLY A 274 -17.61 0.95 28.47
CA GLY A 274 -16.41 1.71 28.79
C GLY A 274 -16.16 2.88 27.87
N VAL A 275 -15.23 3.72 28.27
CA VAL A 275 -14.73 4.86 27.50
C VAL A 275 -13.22 4.83 27.47
N ARG A 276 -12.64 5.19 26.33
CA ARG A 276 -11.20 5.31 26.15
C ARG A 276 -10.91 6.60 25.39
N ALA A 277 -9.98 7.38 25.89
CA ALA A 277 -9.55 8.62 25.26
C ALA A 277 -8.04 8.61 25.09
N TYR A 278 -7.60 9.13 23.94
CA TYR A 278 -6.19 9.24 23.58
C TYR A 278 -5.86 10.70 23.29
N TRP A 279 -4.75 11.17 23.82
CA TRP A 279 -4.25 12.50 23.54
C TRP A 279 -2.72 12.46 23.45
N ASP A 280 -2.23 12.30 22.22
CA ASP A 280 -0.81 12.11 21.93
C ASP A 280 -0.21 10.91 22.70
N ASP A 281 0.56 11.17 23.75
CA ASP A 281 1.18 10.15 24.59
C ASP A 281 0.36 9.81 25.86
N LEU A 282 -0.82 10.42 26.02
CA LEU A 282 -1.74 10.16 27.12
C LEU A 282 -2.84 9.17 26.68
N LEU A 283 -3.14 8.23 27.56
CA LEU A 283 -4.29 7.33 27.47
C LEU A 283 -5.08 7.46 28.77
N PHE A 284 -6.39 7.59 28.64
CA PHE A 284 -7.34 7.43 29.71
C PHE A 284 -8.37 6.38 29.31
N ALA A 285 -8.67 5.44 30.21
CA ALA A 285 -9.71 4.44 30.00
C ALA A 285 -10.48 4.20 31.29
N ALA A 286 -11.80 4.04 31.16
CA ALA A 286 -12.67 3.68 32.27
C ALA A 286 -13.72 2.67 31.82
N SER A 287 -13.92 1.61 32.61
CA SER A 287 -14.93 0.59 32.43
C SER A 287 -15.58 0.26 33.77
N PRO A 288 -16.80 0.69 34.03
CA PRO A 288 -17.46 0.46 35.32
C PRO A 288 -17.74 -1.02 35.60
N THR A 289 -17.93 -1.80 34.53
CA THR A 289 -18.16 -3.25 34.61
C THR A 289 -17.22 -3.97 33.63
N PRO A 290 -15.94 -4.13 33.99
CA PRO A 290 -14.98 -4.82 33.14
C PRO A 290 -15.40 -6.32 32.96
N PRO A 291 -14.99 -6.95 31.84
CA PRO A 291 -15.36 -8.33 31.52
C PRO A 291 -14.82 -9.35 32.54
N ASP A 292 -13.73 -9.03 33.18
CA ASP A 292 -13.08 -9.85 34.21
C ASP A 292 -12.43 -8.97 35.30
N ARG A 293 -11.91 -9.65 36.35
CA ARG A 293 -11.27 -8.95 37.49
C ARG A 293 -9.91 -8.38 37.19
N ASP A 294 -9.29 -8.80 36.09
CA ASP A 294 -7.94 -8.41 35.71
C ASP A 294 -7.95 -7.22 34.73
N THR A 295 -9.07 -7.00 34.05
CA THR A 295 -9.25 -5.84 33.17
C THR A 295 -9.38 -4.55 34.00
N PRO A 296 -8.68 -3.47 33.63
CA PRO A 296 -8.76 -2.21 34.35
C PRO A 296 -10.17 -1.59 34.35
N ARG A 297 -10.63 -1.23 35.55
CA ARG A 297 -11.79 -0.35 35.74
C ARG A 297 -11.46 1.09 35.44
N LEU A 298 -10.26 1.50 35.80
CA LEU A 298 -9.71 2.81 35.53
C LEU A 298 -8.24 2.66 35.11
N GLU A 299 -7.85 3.33 34.05
CA GLU A 299 -6.46 3.41 33.60
C GLU A 299 -6.15 4.84 33.15
N ALA A 300 -5.01 5.36 33.60
CA ALA A 300 -4.42 6.56 33.07
C ALA A 300 -2.94 6.27 32.79
N ARG A 301 -2.47 6.53 31.57
CA ARG A 301 -1.10 6.24 31.14
C ARG A 301 -0.52 7.44 30.40
N TYR A 302 0.70 7.80 30.73
CA TYR A 302 1.54 8.71 29.95
C TYR A 302 2.77 7.95 29.48
N ALA A 303 3.04 7.94 28.16
CA ALA A 303 4.10 7.12 27.57
C ALA A 303 4.71 7.80 26.33
N PRO A 304 5.57 8.82 26.52
CA PRO A 304 6.25 9.49 25.41
C PRO A 304 7.22 8.55 24.70
N THR A 305 7.37 8.74 23.39
CA THR A 305 8.24 7.91 22.55
C THR A 305 9.43 8.74 22.07
N PHE A 306 10.64 8.32 22.40
CA PHE A 306 11.89 8.89 21.93
C PHE A 306 12.51 7.96 20.89
N ARG A 307 12.94 8.52 19.76
CA ARG A 307 13.58 7.76 18.68
C ARG A 307 14.96 8.35 18.37
N LEU A 308 15.97 7.48 18.39
CA LEU A 308 17.37 7.79 18.12
C LEU A 308 17.92 6.67 17.22
N GLU A 309 18.32 6.95 16.00
CA GLU A 309 18.99 6.03 15.07
C GLU A 309 18.75 4.52 15.31
N GLY A 310 17.53 4.05 15.10
CA GLY A 310 17.16 2.65 15.33
C GLY A 310 16.79 2.27 16.76
N LEU A 311 17.11 3.11 17.76
CA LEU A 311 16.70 2.94 19.15
C LEU A 311 15.37 3.66 19.40
N THR A 312 14.41 2.93 19.95
CA THR A 312 13.15 3.48 20.45
C THR A 312 13.10 3.29 21.97
N LEU A 313 12.94 4.38 22.70
CA LEU A 313 12.77 4.37 24.15
C LEU A 313 11.39 4.94 24.48
N ARG A 314 10.67 4.27 25.37
CA ARG A 314 9.34 4.65 25.79
C ARG A 314 9.21 4.55 27.32
N PRO A 315 9.66 5.58 28.06
CA PRO A 315 9.33 5.66 29.46
C PRO A 315 7.82 5.80 29.64
N PHE A 316 7.27 5.22 30.68
CA PHE A 316 5.84 5.36 30.96
C PHE A 316 5.56 5.50 32.45
N LEU A 317 4.55 6.28 32.71
CA LEU A 317 3.89 6.40 34.00
C LEU A 317 2.44 5.93 33.81
N ARG A 318 1.98 5.01 34.61
CA ARG A 318 0.66 4.41 34.51
C ARG A 318 0.04 4.25 35.87
N TYR A 319 -1.18 4.69 36.03
CA TYR A 319 -2.06 4.30 37.11
C TYR A 319 -3.12 3.34 36.57
N ALA A 320 -3.37 2.26 37.28
CA ALA A 320 -4.43 1.34 36.97
C ALA A 320 -5.13 0.83 38.22
N GLU A 321 -6.44 0.62 38.09
CA GLU A 321 -7.30 -0.01 39.07
C GLU A 321 -8.03 -1.18 38.41
N THR A 322 -7.86 -2.38 38.99
CA THR A 322 -8.55 -3.60 38.56
C THR A 322 -9.40 -4.15 39.68
N GLY A 323 -10.12 -5.23 39.49
CA GLY A 323 -10.83 -5.93 40.58
C GLY A 323 -9.90 -6.59 41.60
N ARG A 324 -8.59 -6.70 41.33
CA ARG A 324 -7.59 -7.36 42.18
C ARG A 324 -6.54 -6.42 42.72
N SER A 325 -6.15 -5.40 41.97
CA SER A 325 -5.01 -4.55 42.29
C SER A 325 -5.25 -3.12 41.86
N GLN A 326 -4.66 -2.17 42.59
CA GLN A 326 -4.62 -0.77 42.21
C GLN A 326 -3.24 -0.22 42.48
N GLY A 327 -2.76 0.70 41.68
CA GLY A 327 -1.47 1.33 41.91
C GLY A 327 -0.84 2.00 40.71
N LEU A 328 0.34 2.56 40.99
CA LEU A 328 1.16 3.30 40.05
C LEU A 328 2.29 2.41 39.55
N THR A 329 2.48 2.36 38.24
CA THR A 329 3.61 1.70 37.57
C THR A 329 4.49 2.75 36.92
N LEU A 330 5.78 2.66 37.16
CA LEU A 330 6.83 3.40 36.47
C LEU A 330 7.58 2.41 35.58
N GLY A 331 7.75 2.70 34.30
CA GLY A 331 8.44 1.75 33.44
C GLY A 331 9.19 2.39 32.29
N LEU A 332 10.00 1.55 31.65
CA LEU A 332 10.77 1.87 30.46
C LEU A 332 10.69 0.70 29.50
N GLU A 333 10.13 0.94 28.32
CA GLU A 333 10.22 0.03 27.17
C GLU A 333 11.37 0.50 26.28
N GLY A 334 12.24 -0.41 25.87
CA GLY A 334 13.32 -0.15 24.94
C GLY A 334 13.30 -1.15 23.79
N ALA A 335 13.46 -0.70 22.58
CA ALA A 335 13.64 -1.54 21.39
C ALA A 335 14.68 -0.93 20.48
N TYR A 336 15.55 -1.75 19.95
CA TYR A 336 16.55 -1.35 18.96
C TYR A 336 16.39 -2.19 17.69
N ARG A 337 16.58 -1.58 16.54
CA ARG A 337 16.59 -2.27 15.26
C ARG A 337 17.78 -1.82 14.43
N HIS A 338 18.60 -2.77 14.03
CA HIS A 338 19.69 -2.53 13.11
C HIS A 338 19.73 -3.60 12.02
N THR A 339 19.99 -3.19 10.79
CA THR A 339 20.14 -4.11 9.66
C THR A 339 21.49 -3.87 9.00
N PHE A 340 22.31 -4.92 8.98
CA PHE A 340 23.56 -4.99 8.21
C PHE A 340 23.22 -5.62 6.87
N GLN A 341 23.63 -5.00 5.78
CA GLN A 341 23.39 -5.55 4.44
C GLN A 341 24.72 -5.55 3.67
N GLU A 342 25.06 -6.72 3.15
CA GLU A 342 26.24 -6.91 2.31
C GLU A 342 25.86 -7.79 1.11
N GLY A 343 25.75 -7.17 -0.06
CA GLY A 343 25.29 -7.83 -1.27
C GLY A 343 23.90 -8.48 -1.10
N PRO A 344 23.77 -9.80 -1.37
CA PRO A 344 22.51 -10.53 -1.25
C PRO A 344 22.15 -10.90 0.20
N LEU A 345 23.05 -10.66 1.16
CA LEU A 345 22.90 -11.06 2.57
C LEU A 345 22.46 -9.87 3.42
N ALA A 346 21.45 -10.08 4.26
CA ALA A 346 20.97 -9.10 5.25
C ALA A 346 20.84 -9.76 6.64
N LEU A 347 21.45 -9.12 7.66
CA LEU A 347 21.31 -9.50 9.07
C LEU A 347 20.58 -8.39 9.81
N THR A 348 19.44 -8.71 10.39
CA THR A 348 18.64 -7.77 11.21
C THR A 348 18.64 -8.20 12.66
N LEU A 349 19.03 -7.30 13.55
CA LEU A 349 18.99 -7.46 15.02
C LEU A 349 17.86 -6.59 15.60
N ARG A 350 17.08 -7.15 16.54
CA ARG A 350 15.94 -6.47 17.17
C ARG A 350 15.86 -6.80 18.68
N PRO A 351 16.84 -6.38 19.50
CA PRO A 351 16.70 -6.52 20.95
C PRO A 351 15.59 -5.63 21.51
N GLU A 352 14.89 -6.12 22.52
CA GLU A 352 13.85 -5.41 23.24
C GLU A 352 13.96 -5.66 24.74
N ALA A 353 13.55 -4.68 25.56
CA ALA A 353 13.47 -4.83 26.99
C ALA A 353 12.32 -4.02 27.57
N LEU A 354 11.72 -4.51 28.65
CA LEU A 354 10.72 -3.82 29.45
C LEU A 354 11.13 -3.92 30.92
N LEU A 355 11.30 -2.78 31.56
CA LEU A 355 11.46 -2.67 33.01
C LEU A 355 10.22 -1.98 33.59
N ALA A 356 9.58 -2.55 34.60
CA ALA A 356 8.48 -1.96 35.32
C ALA A 356 8.71 -2.02 36.83
N LEU A 357 8.48 -0.90 37.48
CA LEU A 357 8.60 -0.72 38.93
C LEU A 357 7.21 -0.43 39.53
N TYR A 358 6.91 -1.07 40.65
CA TYR A 358 5.63 -0.95 41.34
C TYR A 358 5.87 -0.34 42.74
N PRO A 359 5.79 1.01 42.90
CA PRO A 359 6.12 1.69 44.15
C PRO A 359 5.07 1.49 45.27
N PHE A 360 4.20 0.51 45.14
CA PHE A 360 3.27 0.12 46.20
C PHE A 360 3.65 -1.21 46.84
N ALA A 361 3.31 -1.39 48.09
CA ALA A 361 3.84 -2.45 48.94
C ALA A 361 3.62 -3.88 48.41
N GLY A 362 4.66 -4.70 48.47
CA GLY A 362 4.62 -6.13 48.22
C GLY A 362 4.94 -6.60 46.81
N TYR A 363 5.30 -5.69 45.87
CA TYR A 363 5.66 -6.08 44.53
C TYR A 363 7.12 -5.76 44.19
N ASN A 364 7.80 -6.72 43.57
CA ASN A 364 9.16 -6.57 43.07
C ASN A 364 9.18 -5.96 41.65
N PRO A 365 10.34 -5.41 41.22
CA PRO A 365 10.52 -5.00 39.84
C PRO A 365 10.26 -6.14 38.88
N TYR A 366 9.61 -5.84 37.74
CA TYR A 366 9.41 -6.76 36.64
C TYR A 366 10.37 -6.41 35.49
N LEU A 367 11.05 -7.41 34.97
CA LEU A 367 11.94 -7.26 33.82
C LEU A 367 11.63 -8.34 32.80
N ALA A 368 11.31 -7.92 31.58
CA ALA A 368 11.26 -8.79 30.41
C ALA A 368 12.35 -8.38 29.42
N VAL A 369 13.11 -9.34 28.93
CA VAL A 369 14.17 -9.12 27.95
C VAL A 369 13.93 -10.05 26.78
N GLY A 370 14.03 -9.53 25.57
CA GLY A 370 13.78 -10.31 24.39
C GLY A 370 14.37 -9.72 23.14
N GLY A 371 13.90 -10.22 22.03
CA GLY A 371 14.25 -9.69 20.72
C GLY A 371 14.26 -10.75 19.64
N GLY A 372 14.77 -10.36 18.48
CA GLY A 372 14.89 -11.22 17.32
C GLY A 372 16.18 -11.02 16.56
N VAL A 373 16.60 -12.09 15.91
CA VAL A 373 17.71 -12.11 14.93
C VAL A 373 17.14 -12.70 13.64
N GLU A 374 17.37 -12.03 12.53
CA GLU A 374 16.92 -12.48 11.22
C GLU A 374 18.08 -12.42 10.25
N LEU A 375 18.37 -13.54 9.61
CA LEU A 375 19.32 -13.66 8.50
C LEU A 375 18.53 -13.92 7.23
N ALA A 376 18.68 -13.09 6.23
CA ALA A 376 18.05 -13.22 4.93
C ALA A 376 19.11 -13.22 3.83
N TYR A 377 18.97 -14.14 2.88
CA TYR A 377 19.78 -14.22 1.66
C TYR A 377 18.86 -14.24 0.45
N ARG A 378 19.15 -13.43 -0.57
CA ARG A 378 18.38 -13.41 -1.80
C ARG A 378 19.27 -13.17 -3.01
N GLU A 379 19.26 -14.14 -3.93
CA GLU A 379 20.00 -14.06 -5.19
C GLU A 379 19.20 -14.76 -6.30
N GLY A 380 18.83 -14.03 -7.33
CA GLY A 380 17.96 -14.54 -8.39
C GLY A 380 16.64 -15.08 -7.82
N ASP A 381 16.32 -16.34 -8.16
CA ASP A 381 15.12 -17.05 -7.73
C ASP A 381 15.27 -17.74 -6.36
N LEU A 382 16.48 -17.72 -5.78
CA LEU A 382 16.76 -18.30 -4.47
C LEU A 382 16.53 -17.26 -3.37
N ALA A 383 15.68 -17.58 -2.40
CA ALA A 383 15.51 -16.82 -1.18
C ALA A 383 15.59 -17.76 0.03
N LEU A 384 16.47 -17.41 0.99
CA LEU A 384 16.61 -18.13 2.26
C LEU A 384 16.41 -17.15 3.41
N ARG A 385 15.74 -17.60 4.46
CA ARG A 385 15.51 -16.79 5.67
C ARG A 385 15.59 -17.68 6.89
N ALA A 386 16.37 -17.25 7.87
CA ALA A 386 16.41 -17.85 9.20
C ALA A 386 16.10 -16.75 10.21
N ALA A 387 15.11 -16.94 11.06
CA ALA A 387 14.73 -15.97 12.07
C ALA A 387 14.54 -16.67 13.41
N TYR A 388 15.12 -16.09 14.44
CA TYR A 388 14.88 -16.46 15.83
C TYR A 388 14.30 -15.25 16.57
N ALA A 389 13.27 -15.47 17.37
CA ALA A 389 12.72 -14.48 18.28
C ALA A 389 12.42 -15.14 19.62
N GLY A 390 12.68 -14.42 20.70
CA GLY A 390 12.39 -14.94 22.05
C GLY A 390 12.28 -13.83 23.07
N ARG A 391 11.65 -14.18 24.19
CA ARG A 391 11.52 -13.35 25.39
C ARG A 391 11.68 -14.19 26.62
N LEU A 392 12.41 -13.65 27.57
CA LEU A 392 12.64 -14.21 28.91
C LEU A 392 12.24 -13.19 29.97
N GLU A 393 11.80 -13.67 31.10
CA GLU A 393 11.45 -12.89 32.28
C GLU A 393 12.44 -13.21 33.41
N PRO A 394 13.67 -12.62 33.39
CA PRO A 394 14.73 -12.98 34.34
C PRO A 394 14.44 -12.56 35.78
N LEU A 395 13.57 -11.58 35.98
CA LEU A 395 13.10 -11.16 37.29
C LEU A 395 11.60 -11.47 37.40
N THR A 396 11.30 -12.67 37.83
CA THR A 396 9.94 -13.06 38.20
C THR A 396 9.69 -12.65 39.64
N PRO A 397 8.64 -11.98 39.93
CA PRO A 397 7.32 -12.56 40.01
C PRO A 397 6.34 -11.94 39.01
N THR A 398 5.19 -12.60 38.86
CA THR A 398 4.03 -12.12 38.13
C THR A 398 3.74 -10.67 38.46
N PRO A 399 3.68 -9.75 37.49
CA PRO A 399 3.34 -8.35 37.75
C PRO A 399 1.96 -8.25 38.41
N PRO A 400 1.70 -7.20 39.23
CA PRO A 400 0.41 -7.05 39.92
C PRO A 400 -0.77 -6.92 38.93
N PHE A 401 -0.49 -6.56 37.70
CA PHE A 401 -1.46 -6.48 36.63
C PHE A 401 -1.17 -7.56 35.59
N THR A 402 -2.05 -8.53 35.44
CA THR A 402 -1.87 -9.70 34.54
C THR A 402 -1.68 -9.32 33.07
N TYR A 403 -2.26 -8.20 32.64
CA TYR A 403 -2.09 -7.67 31.28
C TYR A 403 -0.69 -7.06 31.03
N GLU A 404 0.15 -6.88 32.05
CA GLU A 404 1.56 -6.50 31.92
C GLU A 404 2.47 -7.72 31.75
N ASN A 405 1.97 -8.90 32.06
CA ASN A 405 2.71 -10.13 31.86
C ASN A 405 3.04 -10.33 30.38
N ARG A 406 4.31 -10.40 30.08
CA ARG A 406 4.85 -10.62 28.73
C ARG A 406 5.30 -12.07 28.65
N ASP A 407 4.35 -13.00 28.49
CA ASP A 407 4.62 -14.44 28.44
C ASP A 407 5.95 -14.79 27.75
N GLU A 408 6.72 -15.67 28.39
CA GLU A 408 7.93 -16.20 27.77
C GLU A 408 7.60 -16.94 26.51
N PHE A 409 8.34 -16.66 25.46
CA PHE A 409 8.20 -17.39 24.19
C PHE A 409 9.55 -17.55 23.50
N GLN A 410 9.63 -18.58 22.67
CA GLN A 410 10.74 -18.79 21.77
C GLN A 410 10.19 -19.27 20.42
N ARG A 411 10.70 -18.69 19.33
CA ARG A 411 10.31 -19.07 17.98
C ARG A 411 11.52 -19.11 17.06
N LEU A 412 11.73 -20.25 16.42
CA LEU A 412 12.67 -20.40 15.32
C LEU A 412 11.88 -20.57 14.02
N ARG A 413 12.23 -19.83 12.99
CA ARG A 413 11.63 -19.93 11.67
C ARG A 413 12.72 -20.03 10.61
N LEU A 414 12.66 -21.07 9.79
CA LEU A 414 13.51 -21.30 8.65
C LEU A 414 12.65 -21.34 7.40
N GLU A 415 12.99 -20.58 6.39
CA GLU A 415 12.24 -20.52 5.14
C GLU A 415 13.22 -20.57 3.97
N GLY A 416 12.85 -21.29 2.93
CA GLY A 416 13.55 -21.35 1.66
C GLY A 416 12.55 -21.28 0.52
N ALA A 417 12.91 -20.56 -0.54
CA ALA A 417 12.17 -20.54 -1.79
C ALA A 417 13.16 -20.66 -2.96
N LEU A 418 12.79 -21.44 -3.96
CA LEU A 418 13.53 -21.61 -5.21
C LEU A 418 12.54 -21.69 -6.36
N GLY A 419 12.45 -20.61 -7.15
CA GLY A 419 11.45 -20.47 -8.18
C GLY A 419 10.03 -20.65 -7.62
N PRO A 420 9.21 -21.60 -8.13
CA PRO A 420 7.85 -21.83 -7.68
C PRO A 420 7.75 -22.61 -6.34
N TRP A 421 8.84 -23.18 -5.86
CA TRP A 421 8.87 -24.03 -4.67
C TRP A 421 9.19 -23.24 -3.41
N SER A 422 8.54 -23.60 -2.31
CA SER A 422 8.84 -23.07 -0.99
C SER A 422 8.87 -24.18 0.05
N LEU A 423 9.75 -24.02 1.04
CA LEU A 423 9.84 -24.89 2.23
C LEU A 423 9.98 -24.00 3.45
N GLY A 424 9.23 -24.30 4.50
CA GLY A 424 9.27 -23.59 5.76
C GLY A 424 9.28 -24.54 6.95
N TYR A 425 10.04 -24.19 7.98
CA TYR A 425 9.98 -24.85 9.28
C TYR A 425 9.83 -23.80 10.36
N THR A 426 8.88 -24.01 11.26
CA THR A 426 8.66 -23.18 12.44
C THR A 426 8.62 -24.03 13.69
N LEU A 427 9.42 -23.65 14.69
CA LEU A 427 9.42 -24.24 16.02
C LEU A 427 9.05 -23.14 17.01
N GLU A 428 7.99 -23.35 17.78
CA GLU A 428 7.54 -22.44 18.83
C GLU A 428 7.61 -23.13 20.19
N ASN A 429 8.03 -22.35 21.20
CA ASN A 429 8.05 -22.72 22.61
C ASN A 429 8.65 -24.11 22.88
N PRO A 430 9.91 -24.39 22.48
CA PRO A 430 10.52 -25.71 22.61
C PRO A 430 10.60 -26.22 24.06
N LEU A 431 10.58 -25.32 25.04
CA LEU A 431 10.66 -25.63 26.47
C LEU A 431 9.30 -25.68 27.18
N GLY A 432 8.20 -25.42 26.45
CA GLY A 432 6.84 -25.39 27.02
C GLY A 432 5.83 -26.09 26.09
N ASN A 433 4.78 -25.38 25.73
CA ASN A 433 3.78 -25.84 24.75
C ASN A 433 4.37 -25.84 23.35
N ARG A 434 5.21 -26.84 23.08
CA ARG A 434 5.95 -26.96 21.82
C ARG A 434 5.02 -27.11 20.62
N LEU A 435 5.25 -26.33 19.58
CA LEU A 435 4.62 -26.44 18.28
C LEU A 435 5.69 -26.53 17.19
N ASP A 436 5.72 -27.65 16.47
CA ASP A 436 6.53 -27.85 15.27
C ASP A 436 5.62 -27.74 14.04
N ARG A 437 6.04 -26.98 13.04
CA ARG A 437 5.33 -26.87 11.77
C ARG A 437 6.30 -26.93 10.60
N LEU A 438 6.14 -27.93 9.76
CA LEU A 438 6.85 -28.08 8.50
C LEU A 438 5.88 -27.79 7.36
N GLU A 439 6.23 -26.89 6.48
CA GLU A 439 5.39 -26.50 5.34
C GLU A 439 6.15 -26.67 4.04
N GLY A 440 5.50 -27.24 3.03
CA GLY A 440 5.94 -27.26 1.65
C GLY A 440 4.90 -26.57 0.76
N GLY A 441 5.35 -25.81 -0.22
CA GLY A 441 4.47 -25.11 -1.14
C GLY A 441 5.00 -25.14 -2.57
N TYR A 442 4.07 -25.12 -3.50
CA TYR A 442 4.32 -24.92 -4.93
C TYR A 442 3.36 -23.87 -5.45
N ARG A 443 3.84 -22.93 -6.24
CA ARG A 443 3.02 -21.87 -6.84
C ARG A 443 3.30 -21.77 -8.33
N ASP A 444 2.24 -21.81 -9.11
CA ASP A 444 2.25 -21.67 -10.56
C ASP A 444 1.09 -20.76 -10.99
N GLU A 445 1.30 -19.95 -12.03
CA GLU A 445 0.27 -19.01 -12.48
C GLU A 445 -0.91 -19.71 -13.16
N ALA A 446 -0.66 -20.81 -13.87
CA ALA A 446 -1.70 -21.55 -14.58
C ALA A 446 -2.45 -22.54 -13.69
N TRP A 447 -1.73 -23.23 -12.81
CA TRP A 447 -2.29 -24.30 -11.96
C TRP A 447 -2.68 -23.84 -10.57
N GLY A 448 -2.24 -22.64 -10.16
CA GLY A 448 -2.49 -22.08 -8.84
C GLY A 448 -1.42 -22.43 -7.81
N SER A 449 -1.79 -22.50 -6.53
CA SER A 449 -0.85 -22.79 -5.46
C SER A 449 -1.30 -23.95 -4.60
N PHE A 450 -0.37 -24.86 -4.31
CA PHE A 450 -0.54 -25.99 -3.42
C PHE A 450 0.29 -25.76 -2.16
N ARG A 451 -0.26 -26.10 -0.98
CA ARG A 451 0.42 -26.06 0.30
C ARG A 451 0.12 -27.32 1.09
N LEU A 452 1.18 -27.95 1.59
CA LEU A 452 1.14 -29.06 2.52
C LEU A 452 1.83 -28.60 3.80
N ALA A 453 1.19 -28.79 4.95
CA ALA A 453 1.78 -28.52 6.25
C ALA A 453 1.60 -29.72 7.18
N TYR A 454 2.68 -30.09 7.85
CA TYR A 454 2.65 -31.00 8.98
C TYR A 454 2.82 -30.19 10.26
N VAL A 455 1.86 -30.29 11.16
CA VAL A 455 1.82 -29.55 12.42
C VAL A 455 1.81 -30.54 13.56
N ARG A 456 2.73 -30.38 14.51
CA ARG A 456 2.85 -31.21 15.71
C ARG A 456 2.88 -30.28 16.93
N GLY A 457 1.88 -30.42 17.78
CA GLY A 457 1.74 -29.69 19.03
C GLY A 457 0.89 -30.47 19.99
N SER A 458 -0.18 -29.89 20.52
CA SER A 458 -1.20 -30.62 21.29
C SER A 458 -1.98 -31.62 20.42
N LEU A 459 -1.97 -31.40 19.12
CA LEU A 459 -2.55 -32.26 18.10
C LEU A 459 -1.51 -32.46 16.98
N GLU A 460 -1.38 -33.68 16.50
CA GLU A 460 -0.59 -34.01 15.31
C GLU A 460 -1.51 -33.99 14.09
N GLU A 461 -1.21 -33.14 13.11
CA GLU A 461 -2.12 -32.81 12.01
C GLU A 461 -1.37 -32.60 10.70
N VAL A 462 -1.92 -33.11 9.61
CA VAL A 462 -1.52 -32.76 8.24
C VAL A 462 -2.57 -31.82 7.66
N ARG A 463 -2.16 -30.65 7.18
CA ARG A 463 -3.02 -29.66 6.52
C ARG A 463 -2.69 -29.61 5.04
N LEU A 464 -3.71 -29.60 4.24
CA LEU A 464 -3.65 -29.51 2.80
C LEU A 464 -4.47 -28.31 2.36
N ALA A 465 -3.89 -27.42 1.57
CA ALA A 465 -4.60 -26.30 0.97
C ALA A 465 -4.21 -26.19 -0.51
N TYR A 466 -5.20 -25.94 -1.34
CA TYR A 466 -5.00 -25.71 -2.76
C TYR A 466 -5.77 -24.47 -3.20
N ALA A 467 -5.09 -23.47 -3.72
CA ALA A 467 -5.71 -22.27 -4.27
C ALA A 467 -5.72 -22.38 -5.80
N MET A 468 -6.89 -22.60 -6.36
CA MET A 468 -7.12 -22.81 -7.78
C MET A 468 -7.56 -21.51 -8.43
N PRO A 469 -6.85 -21.01 -9.47
CA PRO A 469 -7.36 -19.94 -10.31
C PRO A 469 -8.50 -20.50 -11.17
N LEU A 470 -9.62 -19.81 -11.19
CA LEU A 470 -10.69 -20.10 -12.12
C LEU A 470 -10.51 -19.24 -13.37
N PRO A 471 -10.86 -19.73 -14.58
CA PRO A 471 -10.60 -19.00 -15.80
C PRO A 471 -11.23 -17.60 -15.79
N ASP A 472 -10.44 -16.63 -16.21
CA ASP A 472 -10.86 -15.23 -16.36
C ASP A 472 -12.08 -15.12 -17.28
N ARG A 473 -13.13 -14.51 -16.79
CA ARG A 473 -14.34 -14.25 -17.60
C ARG A 473 -14.29 -12.91 -18.34
N ALA A 474 -13.45 -12.00 -17.89
CA ALA A 474 -13.25 -10.69 -18.51
C ALA A 474 -11.86 -10.16 -18.13
N CYS A 475 -11.36 -9.21 -18.87
CA CYS A 475 -10.00 -8.63 -18.78
C CYS A 475 -9.52 -8.21 -17.37
N CYS A 476 -10.39 -8.20 -16.35
CA CYS A 476 -10.09 -7.73 -15.02
C CYS A 476 -10.80 -8.47 -13.89
N GLN A 477 -11.41 -9.59 -14.20
CA GLN A 477 -12.08 -10.44 -13.23
C GLN A 477 -11.29 -11.73 -13.08
N ALA A 478 -10.73 -11.95 -11.90
CA ALA A 478 -10.08 -13.21 -11.55
C ALA A 478 -10.77 -13.80 -10.32
N LEU A 479 -11.10 -15.08 -10.43
CA LEU A 479 -11.77 -15.83 -9.37
C LEU A 479 -10.83 -16.90 -8.85
N TRP A 480 -10.71 -17.00 -7.52
CA TRP A 480 -9.90 -17.99 -6.84
C TRP A 480 -10.75 -18.77 -5.84
N LEU A 481 -10.58 -20.07 -5.85
CA LEU A 481 -11.16 -20.97 -4.87
C LEU A 481 -10.05 -21.69 -4.12
N ALA A 482 -10.04 -21.62 -2.81
CA ALA A 482 -9.01 -22.25 -1.99
C ALA A 482 -9.63 -23.11 -0.88
N PRO A 483 -9.88 -24.41 -1.16
CA PRO A 483 -10.24 -25.39 -0.14
C PRO A 483 -9.03 -25.69 0.76
N GLU A 484 -9.32 -25.94 2.04
CA GLU A 484 -8.36 -26.39 3.05
C GLU A 484 -8.95 -27.59 3.80
N VAL A 485 -8.14 -28.60 4.04
CA VAL A 485 -8.50 -29.76 4.86
C VAL A 485 -7.36 -30.09 5.83
N GLY A 486 -7.71 -30.37 7.08
CA GLY A 486 -6.80 -30.88 8.09
C GLY A 486 -7.21 -32.30 8.50
N LEU A 487 -6.22 -33.18 8.62
CA LEU A 487 -6.39 -34.60 8.95
C LEU A 487 -5.40 -35.01 10.04
N ASN A 488 -5.84 -35.86 10.95
CA ASN A 488 -4.98 -36.56 11.89
C ASN A 488 -5.27 -38.07 11.86
N ARG A 489 -4.67 -38.83 12.75
CA ARG A 489 -4.89 -40.28 12.84
C ARG A 489 -6.34 -40.69 13.20
N GLU A 490 -7.07 -39.77 13.82
CA GLU A 490 -8.45 -39.98 14.27
C GLU A 490 -9.49 -39.44 13.29
N GLY A 491 -9.05 -38.81 12.18
CA GLY A 491 -9.90 -38.32 11.12
C GLY A 491 -9.74 -36.83 10.84
N LEU A 492 -10.83 -36.21 10.43
CA LEU A 492 -10.89 -34.80 10.02
C LEU A 492 -10.73 -33.87 11.23
N THR A 493 -9.82 -32.89 11.13
CA THR A 493 -9.58 -31.87 12.16
C THR A 493 -10.11 -30.52 11.79
N ARG A 494 -10.08 -30.18 10.49
CA ARG A 494 -10.62 -28.91 9.98
C ARG A 494 -11.07 -29.02 8.53
N LEU A 495 -11.99 -28.14 8.19
CA LEU A 495 -12.38 -27.84 6.83
C LEU A 495 -12.38 -26.32 6.65
N GLY A 496 -11.89 -25.86 5.51
CA GLY A 496 -11.89 -24.46 5.16
C GLY A 496 -12.19 -24.26 3.67
N LEU A 497 -12.80 -23.14 3.35
CA LEU A 497 -13.01 -22.71 1.99
C LEU A 497 -12.83 -21.21 1.93
N THR A 498 -11.89 -20.76 1.11
CA THR A 498 -11.69 -19.36 0.81
C THR A 498 -12.05 -19.11 -0.64
N PHE A 499 -12.94 -18.14 -0.84
CA PHE A 499 -13.34 -17.65 -2.14
C PHE A 499 -12.82 -16.22 -2.30
N ARG A 500 -12.12 -15.94 -3.39
CA ARG A 500 -11.63 -14.60 -3.74
C ARG A 500 -12.11 -14.23 -5.11
N LEU A 501 -12.76 -13.09 -5.21
CA LEU A 501 -13.16 -12.46 -6.46
C LEU A 501 -12.37 -11.14 -6.60
N TYR A 502 -11.64 -11.02 -7.68
CA TYR A 502 -11.08 -9.75 -8.11
C TYR A 502 -12.00 -9.17 -9.18
N ASP A 503 -12.52 -7.99 -8.97
CA ASP A 503 -13.40 -7.29 -9.90
C ASP A 503 -12.93 -5.85 -10.06
N GLY A 504 -12.30 -5.56 -11.21
CA GLY A 504 -11.78 -4.23 -11.52
C GLY A 504 -10.84 -3.68 -10.45
N CYS A 505 -11.39 -2.90 -9.54
CA CYS A 505 -10.72 -2.22 -8.44
C CYS A 505 -10.62 -3.03 -7.16
N PHE A 506 -11.54 -3.94 -6.94
CA PHE A 506 -11.76 -4.55 -5.64
C PHE A 506 -11.36 -6.02 -5.60
N ALA A 507 -10.89 -6.45 -4.44
CA ALA A 507 -10.75 -7.85 -4.07
C ALA A 507 -11.74 -8.16 -2.95
N TYR A 508 -12.67 -9.04 -3.25
CA TYR A 508 -13.64 -9.59 -2.31
C TYR A 508 -13.14 -10.94 -1.83
N GLU A 509 -13.11 -11.15 -0.53
CA GLU A 509 -12.74 -12.44 0.07
C GLU A 509 -13.85 -12.91 0.99
N VAL A 510 -14.29 -14.14 0.81
CA VAL A 510 -15.17 -14.84 1.75
C VAL A 510 -14.42 -16.07 2.23
N ARG A 511 -14.18 -16.16 3.51
CA ARG A 511 -13.50 -17.28 4.15
C ARG A 511 -14.44 -17.95 5.15
N TRP A 512 -14.74 -19.19 4.90
CA TRP A 512 -15.40 -20.08 5.84
C TRP A 512 -14.39 -21.11 6.37
N GLN A 513 -14.43 -21.36 7.66
CA GLN A 513 -13.59 -22.37 8.32
C GLN A 513 -14.39 -23.06 9.40
N ASN A 514 -14.23 -24.38 9.51
CA ASN A 514 -14.75 -25.19 10.59
C ASN A 514 -13.60 -25.98 11.21
N VAL A 515 -13.26 -25.65 12.45
CA VAL A 515 -12.21 -26.32 13.23
C VAL A 515 -12.89 -27.31 14.17
N LEU A 516 -12.83 -28.58 13.84
CA LEU A 516 -13.42 -29.67 14.64
C LEU A 516 -12.53 -30.01 15.84
N ARG A 517 -11.19 -29.97 15.63
CA ARG A 517 -10.18 -30.19 16.66
C ARG A 517 -9.03 -29.21 16.42
N GLY A 518 -8.78 -28.31 17.36
CA GLY A 518 -7.76 -27.27 17.25
C GLY A 518 -6.47 -27.63 18.01
N GLN A 519 -5.37 -26.96 17.65
CA GLN A 519 -4.16 -26.90 18.45
C GLN A 519 -4.44 -26.15 19.77
N TYR A 520 -3.54 -26.29 20.75
CA TYR A 520 -3.65 -25.54 22.01
C TYR A 520 -3.81 -24.03 21.74
N GLY A 521 -4.85 -23.43 22.31
CA GLY A 521 -5.20 -22.03 22.09
C GLY A 521 -5.97 -21.72 20.79
N GLU A 522 -6.19 -22.70 19.92
CA GLU A 522 -7.01 -22.53 18.72
C GLU A 522 -8.49 -22.80 19.04
N ALA A 523 -9.35 -21.80 18.77
CA ALA A 523 -10.79 -21.96 18.98
C ALA A 523 -11.36 -23.02 18.03
N THR A 524 -12.16 -23.95 18.57
CA THR A 524 -12.95 -24.89 17.78
C THR A 524 -14.29 -24.26 17.39
N GLY A 525 -14.90 -24.76 16.31
CA GLY A 525 -16.17 -24.27 15.80
C GLY A 525 -16.07 -23.67 14.41
N GLN A 526 -17.18 -23.07 13.97
CA GLN A 526 -17.27 -22.45 12.66
C GLN A 526 -16.95 -20.95 12.74
N SER A 527 -16.32 -20.45 11.68
CA SER A 527 -16.11 -19.03 11.49
C SER A 527 -16.33 -18.65 10.03
N LEU A 528 -16.91 -17.46 9.82
CA LEU A 528 -17.10 -16.85 8.52
C LEU A 528 -16.54 -15.43 8.57
N THR A 529 -15.69 -15.10 7.62
CA THR A 529 -15.14 -13.75 7.49
C THR A 529 -15.35 -13.23 6.07
N PHE A 530 -15.64 -11.95 5.96
CA PHE A 530 -15.71 -11.25 4.70
C PHE A 530 -14.64 -10.16 4.68
N GLY A 531 -13.88 -10.11 3.62
CA GLY A 531 -12.86 -9.10 3.37
C GLY A 531 -13.13 -8.35 2.07
N LEU A 532 -12.92 -7.05 2.10
CA LEU A 532 -12.94 -6.19 0.92
C LEU A 532 -11.66 -5.35 0.95
N SER A 533 -10.91 -5.32 -0.13
CA SER A 533 -9.71 -4.49 -0.26
C SER A 533 -9.62 -3.88 -1.66
N LEU A 534 -8.95 -2.74 -1.77
CA LEU A 534 -8.58 -2.16 -3.06
C LEU A 534 -7.39 -2.97 -3.64
N ARG A 535 -7.43 -3.28 -4.92
CA ARG A 535 -6.42 -4.09 -5.64
C ARG A 535 -5.17 -3.27 -5.98
#